data_91a3687edc9b48d466f6205a772c6ef3
#
_entry.id   91a3687edc9b48d466f6205a772c6ef3
#
_cell.length_a   1.000
_cell.length_b   1.000
_cell.length_c   1.000
_cell.angle_alpha   90.00
_cell.angle_beta   90.00
_cell.angle_gamma   90.00
#
_symmetry.space_group_name_H-M   'P 1'
#
loop_
_entity.id
_entity.type
_entity.pdbx_description
1 polymer ?
#
loop_
_entity_poly.entity_id
_entity_poly.type
_entity_poly.pdbx_seq_one_letter_code
_entity_poly.pdbx_strand_id
1 'polypeptide(L)'
;NMMDVAKQYEAEVLGRNRAAYQGVEGAFAHIALRALFPHAEAVSYPTWDEVFDAVSRGDTAHGVVPFENSHAGDVSAVLDLCYNHPELWVVDVYDLPISQNLLVLPGTQLAEIRSVYSHQQAIAQSETFLKQFRLPATAMPNTAMAAKFVAESGDPSKAAIASAETAALYGLEVLVPSINT
;
A
#
# COMPACT_ATOMS: atom_id res chain seq x y z
N ASN A 1 26.95 30.26 7.76
CA ASN A 1 28.10 29.62 7.15
C ASN A 1 27.70 29.09 5.76
N MET A 2 28.55 29.25 4.74
CA MET A 2 28.27 28.87 3.35
C MET A 2 27.95 27.35 3.22
N MET A 3 28.55 26.52 4.07
CA MET A 3 28.25 25.07 4.16
C MET A 3 26.87 24.78 4.72
N ASP A 4 26.36 25.58 5.64
CA ASP A 4 25.02 25.37 6.20
C ASP A 4 23.93 25.79 5.20
N VAL A 5 24.18 26.85 4.43
CA VAL A 5 23.32 27.30 3.34
C VAL A 5 23.28 26.27 2.20
N ALA A 6 24.41 25.65 1.85
CA ALA A 6 24.48 24.60 0.85
C ALA A 6 23.73 23.34 1.27
N LYS A 7 23.87 22.91 2.53
CA LYS A 7 23.12 21.77 3.10
C LYS A 7 21.62 22.04 3.16
N GLN A 8 21.21 23.26 3.50
CA GLN A 8 19.82 23.64 3.53
C GLN A 8 19.21 23.68 2.11
N TYR A 9 19.96 24.18 1.13
CA TYR A 9 19.56 24.18 -0.28
C TYR A 9 19.49 22.75 -0.86
N GLU A 10 20.47 21.88 -0.54
CA GLU A 10 20.44 20.47 -0.92
C GLU A 10 19.21 19.75 -0.31
N ALA A 11 18.93 19.96 0.96
CA ALA A 11 17.76 19.38 1.62
C ALA A 11 16.45 19.85 0.99
N GLU A 12 16.34 21.17 0.65
CA GLU A 12 15.18 21.71 -0.06
C GLU A 12 15.01 21.13 -1.48
N VAL A 13 16.10 20.98 -2.22
CA VAL A 13 16.07 20.42 -3.58
C VAL A 13 15.78 18.92 -3.55
N LEU A 14 16.37 18.17 -2.62
CA LEU A 14 16.14 16.74 -2.45
C LEU A 14 14.72 16.48 -1.92
N GLY A 15 14.23 17.28 -0.97
CA GLY A 15 12.87 17.18 -0.44
C GLY A 15 11.78 17.39 -1.50
N ARG A 16 12.03 18.26 -2.49
CA ARG A 16 11.08 18.54 -3.58
C ARG A 16 10.78 17.35 -4.49
N ASN A 17 11.67 16.37 -4.54
CA ASN A 17 11.48 15.15 -5.35
C ASN A 17 11.13 13.92 -4.51
N ARG A 18 10.72 14.10 -3.25
CA ARG A 18 10.38 13.01 -2.32
C ARG A 18 8.93 13.09 -1.92
N ALA A 19 8.27 11.95 -1.85
CA ALA A 19 6.90 11.82 -1.35
C ALA A 19 6.82 10.73 -0.28
N ALA A 20 6.19 11.06 0.84
CA ALA A 20 6.01 10.17 1.98
C ALA A 20 4.75 9.31 1.83
N TYR A 21 4.79 8.09 2.31
CA TYR A 21 3.62 7.23 2.45
C TYR A 21 3.76 6.33 3.68
N GLN A 22 2.62 5.88 4.22
CA GLN A 22 2.62 4.94 5.33
C GLN A 22 2.60 3.50 4.80
N GLY A 23 3.42 2.63 5.38
CA GLY A 23 3.43 1.21 5.13
C GLY A 23 4.63 0.73 4.32
N VAL A 24 4.45 -0.36 3.59
CA VAL A 24 5.52 -1.03 2.83
C VAL A 24 5.34 -0.83 1.32
N GLU A 25 6.38 -1.07 0.56
CA GLU A 25 6.32 -1.08 -0.90
C GLU A 25 5.27 -2.08 -1.40
N GLY A 26 4.44 -1.65 -2.36
CA GLY A 26 3.29 -2.43 -2.86
C GLY A 26 2.00 -2.27 -2.05
N ALA A 27 2.01 -1.59 -0.90
CA ALA A 27 0.77 -1.20 -0.23
C ALA A 27 -0.02 -0.18 -1.06
N PHE A 28 -1.34 -0.06 -0.83
CA PHE A 28 -2.19 0.86 -1.59
C PHE A 28 -1.72 2.32 -1.53
N ALA A 29 -1.21 2.78 -0.38
CA ALA A 29 -0.63 4.12 -0.28
C ALA A 29 0.59 4.31 -1.19
N HIS A 30 1.46 3.29 -1.34
CA HIS A 30 2.56 3.31 -2.28
C HIS A 30 2.09 3.34 -3.74
N ILE A 31 1.06 2.56 -4.08
CA ILE A 31 0.48 2.52 -5.43
C ILE A 31 -0.12 3.90 -5.77
N ALA A 32 -0.89 4.49 -4.85
CA ALA A 32 -1.45 5.83 -5.01
C ALA A 32 -0.35 6.89 -5.18
N LEU A 33 0.73 6.80 -4.39
CA LEU A 33 1.88 7.69 -4.51
C LEU A 33 2.51 7.61 -5.91
N ARG A 34 2.70 6.40 -6.44
CA ARG A 34 3.26 6.20 -7.78
C ARG A 34 2.37 6.75 -8.89
N ALA A 35 1.05 6.71 -8.71
CA ALA A 35 0.10 7.30 -9.64
C ALA A 35 0.13 8.84 -9.61
N LEU A 36 0.17 9.44 -8.41
CA LEU A 36 0.19 10.89 -8.22
C LEU A 36 1.57 11.50 -8.54
N PHE A 37 2.64 10.84 -8.09
CA PHE A 37 4.01 11.35 -8.16
C PHE A 37 4.96 10.31 -8.79
N PRO A 38 4.82 10.01 -10.11
CA PRO A 38 5.55 8.90 -10.76
C PRO A 38 7.07 9.05 -10.74
N HIS A 39 7.57 10.28 -10.61
CA HIS A 39 9.00 10.59 -10.64
C HIS A 39 9.58 10.91 -9.25
N ALA A 40 8.75 10.93 -8.20
CA ALA A 40 9.23 11.17 -6.85
C ALA A 40 9.92 9.94 -6.26
N GLU A 41 10.91 10.17 -5.41
CA GLU A 41 11.42 9.14 -4.51
C GLU A 41 10.35 8.84 -3.46
N ALA A 42 9.85 7.61 -3.41
CA ALA A 42 8.87 7.17 -2.42
C ALA A 42 9.56 6.84 -1.10
N VAL A 43 9.16 7.51 -0.03
CA VAL A 43 9.73 7.32 1.31
C VAL A 43 8.68 6.71 2.23
N SER A 44 8.98 5.51 2.72
CA SER A 44 8.09 4.76 3.63
C SER A 44 8.24 5.24 5.07
N TYR A 45 7.11 5.39 5.75
CA TYR A 45 7.03 5.68 7.18
C TYR A 45 6.12 4.66 7.88
N PRO A 46 6.36 4.34 9.16
CA PRO A 46 5.56 3.37 9.92
C PRO A 46 4.13 3.84 10.19
N THR A 47 3.94 5.13 10.42
CA THR A 47 2.67 5.73 10.82
C THR A 47 2.28 6.93 9.97
N TRP A 48 0.99 7.29 10.00
CA TRP A 48 0.50 8.50 9.35
C TRP A 48 1.04 9.77 10.02
N ASP A 49 1.19 9.77 11.36
CA ASP A 49 1.81 10.88 12.10
C ASP A 49 3.20 11.20 11.53
N GLU A 50 4.03 10.18 11.30
CA GLU A 50 5.36 10.36 10.74
C GLU A 50 5.35 10.86 9.29
N VAL A 51 4.32 10.50 8.50
CA VAL A 51 4.11 11.06 7.16
C VAL A 51 3.81 12.56 7.25
N PHE A 52 2.88 12.97 8.13
CA PHE A 52 2.55 14.39 8.34
C PHE A 52 3.76 15.17 8.85
N ASP A 53 4.48 14.62 9.83
CA ASP A 53 5.70 15.22 10.37
C ASP A 53 6.79 15.41 9.31
N ALA A 54 6.99 14.43 8.43
CA ALA A 54 7.99 14.50 7.36
C ALA A 54 7.69 15.62 6.37
N VAL A 55 6.42 15.83 6.02
CA VAL A 55 6.00 16.93 5.15
C VAL A 55 6.13 18.27 5.88
N SER A 56 5.69 18.35 7.15
CA SER A 56 5.76 19.54 7.95
C SER A 56 7.19 20.03 8.17
N ARG A 57 8.15 19.12 8.35
CA ARG A 57 9.59 19.44 8.45
C ARG A 57 10.28 19.71 7.12
N GLY A 58 9.62 19.42 5.98
CA GLY A 58 10.21 19.56 4.65
C GLY A 58 11.16 18.41 4.26
N ASP A 59 11.15 17.29 4.99
CA ASP A 59 11.90 16.07 4.63
C ASP A 59 11.38 15.46 3.32
N THR A 60 10.09 15.64 3.06
CA THR A 60 9.41 15.29 1.81
C THR A 60 8.50 16.44 1.37
N ALA A 61 8.33 16.61 0.06
CA ALA A 61 7.49 17.68 -0.48
C ALA A 61 5.98 17.34 -0.38
N HIS A 62 5.64 16.06 -0.40
CA HIS A 62 4.28 15.56 -0.37
C HIS A 62 4.15 14.36 0.56
N GLY A 63 2.94 14.14 1.06
CA GLY A 63 2.54 12.93 1.78
C GLY A 63 1.27 12.36 1.15
N VAL A 64 1.21 11.05 1.00
CA VAL A 64 0.03 10.34 0.51
C VAL A 64 -0.57 9.53 1.64
N VAL A 65 -1.80 9.86 1.99
CA VAL A 65 -2.56 9.26 3.09
C VAL A 65 -3.97 8.89 2.65
N PRO A 66 -4.58 7.83 3.20
CA PRO A 66 -5.95 7.48 2.89
C PRO A 66 -6.89 8.49 3.55
N PHE A 67 -7.86 8.99 2.79
CA PHE A 67 -8.88 9.92 3.30
C PHE A 67 -10.20 9.20 3.56
N GLU A 68 -10.60 8.33 2.65
CA GLU A 68 -11.84 7.57 2.69
C GLU A 68 -11.63 6.16 2.13
N ASN A 69 -12.42 5.22 2.63
CA ASN A 69 -12.52 3.87 2.09
C ASN A 69 -13.99 3.53 1.90
N SER A 70 -14.39 3.11 0.70
CA SER A 70 -15.78 2.82 0.35
C SER A 70 -16.46 1.76 1.24
N HIS A 71 -15.70 0.93 1.95
CA HIS A 71 -16.21 -0.09 2.87
C HIS A 71 -16.17 0.35 4.34
N ALA A 72 -15.18 1.15 4.73
CA ALA A 72 -14.96 1.57 6.12
C ALA A 72 -15.36 3.03 6.39
N GLY A 73 -15.67 3.79 5.34
CA GLY A 73 -15.95 5.22 5.43
C GLY A 73 -14.70 6.07 5.67
N ASP A 74 -14.87 7.19 6.34
CA ASP A 74 -13.79 8.15 6.61
C ASP A 74 -12.69 7.56 7.49
N VAL A 75 -11.45 7.88 7.16
CA VAL A 75 -10.28 7.54 7.99
C VAL A 75 -10.10 8.65 9.04
N SER A 76 -10.85 8.56 10.14
CA SER A 76 -10.92 9.60 11.17
C SER A 76 -9.56 10.00 11.74
N ALA A 77 -8.63 9.05 11.91
CA ALA A 77 -7.28 9.35 12.37
C ALA A 77 -6.51 10.28 11.41
N VAL A 78 -6.72 10.17 10.11
CA VAL A 78 -6.11 11.08 9.11
C VAL A 78 -6.79 12.44 9.14
N LEU A 79 -8.10 12.50 9.34
CA LEU A 79 -8.82 13.76 9.51
C LEU A 79 -8.34 14.53 10.76
N ASP A 80 -8.10 13.82 11.87
CA ASP A 80 -7.54 14.42 13.08
C ASP A 80 -6.13 14.97 12.84
N LEU A 81 -5.30 14.27 12.06
CA LEU A 81 -3.97 14.75 11.67
C LEU A 81 -4.05 16.00 10.77
N CYS A 82 -4.96 16.04 9.81
CA CYS A 82 -5.21 17.25 9.01
C CYS A 82 -5.58 18.44 9.89
N TYR A 83 -6.40 18.23 10.93
CA TYR A 83 -6.77 19.28 11.87
C TYR A 83 -5.59 19.76 12.72
N ASN A 84 -4.70 18.85 13.11
CA ASN A 84 -3.54 19.14 13.95
C ASN A 84 -2.35 19.77 13.18
N HIS A 85 -2.36 19.70 11.84
CA HIS A 85 -1.34 20.26 10.95
C HIS A 85 -1.94 21.34 10.02
N PRO A 86 -2.42 22.48 10.56
CA PRO A 86 -3.09 23.53 9.79
C PRO A 86 -2.16 24.22 8.75
N GLU A 87 -0.85 24.02 8.85
CA GLU A 87 0.14 24.50 7.90
C GLU A 87 0.21 23.65 6.62
N LEU A 88 -0.34 22.43 6.63
CA LEU A 88 -0.36 21.53 5.48
C LEU A 88 -1.66 21.66 4.69
N TRP A 89 -1.57 21.43 3.39
CA TRP A 89 -2.69 21.60 2.46
C TRP A 89 -2.91 20.34 1.65
N VAL A 90 -4.18 19.99 1.42
CA VAL A 90 -4.55 18.98 0.43
C VAL A 90 -4.38 19.59 -0.96
N VAL A 91 -3.47 19.05 -1.75
CA VAL A 91 -3.13 19.56 -3.08
C VAL A 91 -3.73 18.72 -4.20
N ASP A 92 -4.08 17.47 -3.92
CA ASP A 92 -4.72 16.58 -4.89
C ASP A 92 -5.48 15.47 -4.16
N VAL A 93 -6.43 14.83 -4.87
CA VAL A 93 -7.19 13.67 -4.42
C VAL A 93 -7.21 12.64 -5.53
N TYR A 94 -6.87 11.40 -5.20
CA TYR A 94 -6.81 10.30 -6.15
C TYR A 94 -7.72 9.14 -5.72
N ASP A 95 -8.68 8.81 -6.57
CA ASP A 95 -9.52 7.64 -6.43
C ASP A 95 -8.75 6.40 -6.91
N LEU A 96 -8.24 5.60 -5.96
CA LEU A 96 -7.57 4.35 -6.27
C LEU A 96 -8.59 3.20 -6.34
N PRO A 97 -8.87 2.64 -7.53
CA PRO A 97 -9.71 1.46 -7.62
C PRO A 97 -9.01 0.26 -6.98
N ILE A 98 -9.56 -0.23 -5.86
CA ILE A 98 -9.01 -1.38 -5.14
C ILE A 98 -9.61 -2.65 -5.73
N SER A 99 -8.79 -3.42 -6.44
CA SER A 99 -9.10 -4.77 -6.89
C SER A 99 -8.30 -5.79 -6.07
N GLN A 100 -9.01 -6.69 -5.41
CA GLN A 100 -8.39 -7.82 -4.72
C GLN A 100 -8.32 -9.01 -5.67
N ASN A 101 -7.11 -9.53 -5.86
CA ASN A 101 -6.86 -10.64 -6.79
C ASN A 101 -6.25 -11.82 -6.03
N LEU A 102 -6.49 -13.03 -6.50
CA LEU A 102 -5.81 -14.21 -5.99
C LEU A 102 -4.44 -14.33 -6.68
N LEU A 103 -3.38 -14.18 -5.90
CA LEU A 103 -2.00 -14.20 -6.35
C LEU A 103 -1.31 -15.50 -5.97
N VAL A 104 -0.55 -16.06 -6.89
CA VAL A 104 0.13 -17.34 -6.74
C VAL A 104 1.54 -17.32 -7.31
N LEU A 105 2.34 -18.29 -6.98
CA LEU A 105 3.59 -18.55 -7.69
C LEU A 105 3.31 -18.87 -9.17
N PRO A 106 4.14 -18.43 -10.11
CA PRO A 106 3.92 -18.66 -11.53
C PRO A 106 3.68 -20.14 -11.86
N GLY A 107 2.65 -20.39 -12.66
CA GLY A 107 2.25 -21.74 -13.09
C GLY A 107 1.41 -22.55 -12.11
N THR A 108 1.10 -22.02 -10.93
CA THR A 108 0.24 -22.68 -9.94
C THR A 108 -1.21 -22.69 -10.42
N GLN A 109 -1.90 -23.81 -10.23
CA GLN A 109 -3.32 -23.97 -10.55
C GLN A 109 -4.20 -23.85 -9.29
N LEU A 110 -5.45 -23.42 -9.47
CA LEU A 110 -6.40 -23.21 -8.36
C LEU A 110 -6.58 -24.48 -7.50
N ALA A 111 -6.54 -25.66 -8.12
CA ALA A 111 -6.71 -26.94 -7.43
C ALA A 111 -5.53 -27.29 -6.48
N GLU A 112 -4.39 -26.65 -6.63
CA GLU A 112 -3.21 -26.88 -5.79
C GLU A 112 -3.26 -26.06 -4.49
N ILE A 113 -4.01 -24.94 -4.47
CA ILE A 113 -4.05 -24.02 -3.35
C ILE A 113 -4.74 -24.67 -2.13
N ARG A 114 -4.11 -24.53 -0.97
CA ARG A 114 -4.59 -25.05 0.32
C ARG A 114 -4.77 -23.97 1.38
N SER A 115 -4.11 -22.80 1.21
CA SER A 115 -4.18 -21.70 2.17
C SER A 115 -4.00 -20.35 1.47
N VAL A 116 -4.70 -19.35 1.98
CA VAL A 116 -4.68 -17.97 1.46
C VAL A 116 -4.26 -17.01 2.57
N TYR A 117 -3.48 -16.01 2.23
CA TYR A 117 -2.92 -15.03 3.17
C TYR A 117 -3.28 -13.62 2.71
N SER A 118 -3.74 -12.76 3.60
CA SER A 118 -3.97 -11.35 3.32
C SER A 118 -4.28 -10.53 4.56
N HIS A 119 -4.47 -9.22 4.40
CA HIS A 119 -5.03 -8.38 5.43
C HIS A 119 -6.49 -8.76 5.73
N GLN A 120 -6.90 -8.65 7.00
CA GLN A 120 -8.25 -9.04 7.45
C GLN A 120 -9.38 -8.45 6.59
N GLN A 121 -9.26 -7.18 6.20
CA GLN A 121 -10.25 -6.50 5.37
C GLN A 121 -10.34 -7.10 3.95
N ALA A 122 -9.21 -7.41 3.33
CA ALA A 122 -9.18 -8.04 2.00
C ALA A 122 -9.77 -9.47 2.04
N ILE A 123 -9.52 -10.21 3.12
CA ILE A 123 -10.15 -11.52 3.36
C ILE A 123 -11.67 -11.37 3.45
N ALA A 124 -12.15 -10.41 4.24
CA ALA A 124 -13.59 -10.16 4.39
C ALA A 124 -14.25 -9.77 3.07
N GLN A 125 -13.62 -8.89 2.29
CA GLN A 125 -14.10 -8.49 0.96
C GLN A 125 -14.12 -9.65 -0.05
N SER A 126 -13.33 -10.69 0.16
CA SER A 126 -13.21 -11.86 -0.72
C SER A 126 -13.91 -13.11 -0.16
N GLU A 127 -14.72 -12.95 0.89
CA GLU A 127 -15.31 -14.08 1.63
C GLU A 127 -16.15 -14.99 0.74
N THR A 128 -16.91 -14.46 -0.19
CA THR A 128 -17.76 -15.23 -1.13
C THR A 128 -16.91 -16.19 -1.96
N PHE A 129 -15.83 -15.68 -2.54
CA PHE A 129 -14.87 -16.47 -3.31
C PHE A 129 -14.20 -17.54 -2.44
N LEU A 130 -13.69 -17.17 -1.27
CA LEU A 130 -13.01 -18.10 -0.36
C LEU A 130 -13.91 -19.24 0.09
N LYS A 131 -15.19 -18.95 0.39
CA LYS A 131 -16.20 -19.99 0.76
C LYS A 131 -16.52 -20.89 -0.42
N GLN A 132 -16.70 -20.35 -1.62
CA GLN A 132 -17.00 -21.13 -2.83
C GLN A 132 -15.92 -22.17 -3.10
N PHE A 133 -14.66 -21.82 -2.96
CA PHE A 133 -13.52 -22.72 -3.21
C PHE A 133 -13.01 -23.42 -1.94
N ARG A 134 -13.66 -23.20 -0.78
CA ARG A 134 -13.28 -23.78 0.52
C ARG A 134 -11.82 -23.53 0.91
N LEU A 135 -11.34 -22.31 0.64
CA LEU A 135 -9.99 -21.89 0.90
C LEU A 135 -9.90 -21.25 2.29
N PRO A 136 -9.17 -21.84 3.24
CA PRO A 136 -8.90 -21.21 4.53
C PRO A 136 -7.99 -20.01 4.34
N ALA A 137 -8.29 -18.93 5.07
CA ALA A 137 -7.53 -17.70 5.00
C ALA A 137 -6.91 -17.34 6.35
N THR A 138 -5.68 -16.84 6.32
CA THR A 138 -4.92 -16.38 7.48
C THR A 138 -4.65 -14.88 7.36
N ALA A 139 -4.99 -14.14 8.42
CA ALA A 139 -4.77 -12.70 8.47
C ALA A 139 -3.28 -12.36 8.64
N MET A 140 -2.84 -11.34 7.91
CA MET A 140 -1.51 -10.76 7.98
C MET A 140 -1.61 -9.23 8.14
N PRO A 141 -0.52 -8.54 8.57
CA PRO A 141 -0.54 -7.09 8.82
C PRO A 141 -0.98 -6.23 7.63
N ASN A 142 -0.65 -6.63 6.40
CA ASN A 142 -1.12 -5.99 5.17
C ASN A 142 -1.02 -6.94 3.98
N THR A 143 -1.65 -6.56 2.86
CA THR A 143 -1.72 -7.36 1.63
C THR A 143 -0.36 -7.54 0.95
N ALA A 144 0.49 -6.53 0.99
CA ALA A 144 1.83 -6.60 0.38
C ALA A 144 2.75 -7.56 1.13
N MET A 145 2.70 -7.58 2.47
CA MET A 145 3.43 -8.56 3.28
C MET A 145 2.94 -9.98 3.02
N ALA A 146 1.64 -10.18 2.81
CA ALA A 146 1.09 -11.48 2.46
C ALA A 146 1.60 -11.97 1.09
N ALA A 147 1.63 -11.09 0.09
CA ALA A 147 2.18 -11.41 -1.23
C ALA A 147 3.68 -11.74 -1.15
N LYS A 148 4.45 -10.93 -0.42
CA LYS A 148 5.87 -11.18 -0.17
C LYS A 148 6.09 -12.56 0.48
N PHE A 149 5.32 -12.88 1.52
CA PHE A 149 5.40 -14.18 2.21
C PHE A 149 5.14 -15.35 1.26
N VAL A 150 4.12 -15.25 0.39
CA VAL A 150 3.84 -16.29 -0.60
C VAL A 150 4.97 -16.43 -1.61
N ALA A 151 5.49 -15.31 -2.12
CA ALA A 151 6.62 -15.31 -3.06
C ALA A 151 7.88 -15.96 -2.48
N GLU A 152 8.22 -15.60 -1.23
CA GLU A 152 9.42 -16.13 -0.55
C GLU A 152 9.25 -17.59 -0.07
N SER A 153 8.02 -18.07 0.10
CA SER A 153 7.76 -19.43 0.56
C SER A 153 8.16 -20.51 -0.43
N GLY A 154 8.11 -20.20 -1.74
CA GLY A 154 8.32 -21.19 -2.80
C GLY A 154 7.31 -22.35 -2.81
N ASP A 155 6.21 -22.23 -2.07
CA ASP A 155 5.21 -23.28 -1.88
C ASP A 155 3.95 -22.98 -2.72
N PRO A 156 3.70 -23.77 -3.80
CA PRO A 156 2.56 -23.56 -4.69
C PRO A 156 1.19 -23.79 -4.03
N SER A 157 1.15 -24.40 -2.84
CA SER A 157 -0.09 -24.56 -2.10
C SER A 157 -0.58 -23.27 -1.41
N LYS A 158 0.23 -22.22 -1.42
CA LYS A 158 -0.07 -20.92 -0.81
C LYS A 158 -0.45 -19.89 -1.85
N ALA A 159 -1.43 -19.07 -1.52
CA ALA A 159 -1.85 -17.92 -2.32
C ALA A 159 -1.97 -16.68 -1.44
N ALA A 160 -1.90 -15.50 -2.05
CA ALA A 160 -2.16 -14.24 -1.38
C ALA A 160 -3.37 -13.53 -2.03
N ILE A 161 -4.01 -12.64 -1.28
CA ILE A 161 -4.96 -11.68 -1.84
C ILE A 161 -4.32 -10.30 -1.77
N ALA A 162 -4.11 -9.70 -2.94
CA ALA A 162 -3.56 -8.36 -3.06
C ALA A 162 -3.86 -7.74 -4.43
N SER A 163 -3.29 -6.56 -4.71
CA SER A 163 -3.42 -5.89 -6.00
C SER A 163 -2.57 -6.56 -7.09
N ALA A 164 -2.88 -6.29 -8.36
CA ALA A 164 -2.08 -6.75 -9.49
C ALA A 164 -0.68 -6.12 -9.52
N GLU A 165 -0.55 -4.87 -9.07
CA GLU A 165 0.74 -4.17 -8.93
C GLU A 165 1.64 -4.88 -7.91
N THR A 166 1.05 -5.36 -6.81
CA THR A 166 1.76 -6.14 -5.80
C THR A 166 2.23 -7.49 -6.37
N ALA A 167 1.41 -8.12 -7.24
CA ALA A 167 1.83 -9.35 -7.94
C ALA A 167 3.08 -9.09 -8.78
N ALA A 168 3.08 -8.02 -9.58
CA ALA A 168 4.22 -7.65 -10.42
C ALA A 168 5.47 -7.35 -9.59
N LEU A 169 5.32 -6.68 -8.44
CA LEU A 169 6.42 -6.33 -7.55
C LEU A 169 7.14 -7.57 -6.99
N TYR A 170 6.39 -8.60 -6.60
CA TYR A 170 6.95 -9.80 -5.96
C TYR A 170 7.09 -11.01 -6.91
N GLY A 171 6.88 -10.82 -8.22
CA GLY A 171 7.00 -11.90 -9.21
C GLY A 171 5.95 -12.98 -9.07
N LEU A 172 4.77 -12.62 -8.57
CA LEU A 172 3.59 -13.50 -8.50
C LEU A 172 2.74 -13.36 -9.76
N GLU A 173 1.91 -14.35 -9.99
CA GLU A 173 0.90 -14.37 -11.06
C GLU A 173 -0.49 -14.09 -10.50
N VAL A 174 -1.29 -13.30 -11.23
CA VAL A 174 -2.72 -13.14 -10.94
C VAL A 174 -3.47 -14.34 -11.49
N LEU A 175 -3.84 -15.27 -10.61
CA LEU A 175 -4.59 -16.46 -11.01
C LEU A 175 -6.08 -16.17 -11.23
N VAL A 176 -6.69 -15.41 -10.32
CA VAL A 176 -8.10 -14.99 -10.45
C VAL A 176 -8.19 -13.51 -10.13
N PRO A 177 -8.59 -12.67 -11.09
CA PRO A 177 -8.76 -11.24 -10.87
C PRO A 177 -10.07 -10.92 -10.16
N SER A 178 -10.09 -9.78 -9.44
CA SER A 178 -11.31 -9.15 -8.88
C SER A 178 -12.20 -10.11 -8.08
N ILE A 179 -11.61 -10.77 -7.08
CA ILE A 179 -12.32 -11.72 -6.22
C ILE A 179 -13.09 -11.05 -5.07
N ASN A 180 -12.95 -9.74 -4.91
CA ASN A 180 -13.73 -8.95 -3.96
C ASN A 180 -15.13 -8.66 -4.50
N THR A 181 -16.10 -8.62 -3.61
CA THR A 181 -17.51 -8.24 -3.89
C THR A 181 -17.82 -6.86 -3.35
#